data_fb83a17c7fbd166e4334639743752e47
#
_entry.id   fb83a17c7fbd166e4334639743752e47
#
_cell.length_a   1.000
_cell.length_b   1.000
_cell.length_c   1.000
_cell.angle_alpha   90.00
_cell.angle_beta   90.00
_cell.angle_gamma   90.00
#
_symmetry.space_group_name_H-M   'P 1'
#
loop_
_entity.id
_entity.type
_entity.pdbx_description
1 polymer ?
#
loop_
_entity_poly.entity_id
_entity_poly.type
_entity_poly.pdbx_seq_one_letter_code
_entity_poly.pdbx_strand_id
1 'polypeptide(L)'
;MSTTIIVDTITLEFLNRYSSDISNPPQVWSPNPQIQLTTIDDPNLLMATYDPNTSNIILARDPIKVATFTEKQWVDLRAQRNSLLQACDWTQLPDSSLSDDKKSQWAVYRQQLRNLPDITSDPTNPSWPTFPSFTL
;
A
#
# COMPACT_ATOMS: atom_id res chain seq x y z
N MET A 1 6.01 9.51 12.59
CA MET A 1 5.17 9.65 13.81
C MET A 1 5.00 8.28 14.41
N SER A 2 5.08 8.17 15.73
CA SER A 2 4.78 6.92 16.40
C SER A 2 3.29 6.86 16.79
N THR A 3 2.74 5.66 16.85
CA THR A 3 1.35 5.42 17.24
C THR A 3 1.35 4.56 18.50
N THR A 4 0.57 4.96 19.50
CA THR A 4 0.32 4.13 20.68
C THR A 4 -0.96 3.34 20.48
N ILE A 5 -0.92 2.05 20.80
CA ILE A 5 -2.03 1.11 20.70
C ILE A 5 -2.36 0.62 22.10
N ILE A 6 -3.63 0.67 22.46
CA ILE A 6 -4.13 0.04 23.71
C ILE A 6 -4.58 -1.35 23.36
N VAL A 7 -4.05 -2.35 24.07
CA VAL A 7 -4.30 -3.77 23.83
C VAL A 7 -4.93 -4.38 25.09
N ASP A 8 -5.99 -5.16 24.89
CA ASP A 8 -6.53 -6.05 25.93
C ASP A 8 -5.56 -7.22 26.11
N THR A 9 -5.08 -7.45 27.33
CA THR A 9 -4.04 -8.44 27.62
C THR A 9 -4.52 -9.88 27.65
N ILE A 10 -5.83 -10.10 27.63
CA ILE A 10 -6.43 -11.44 27.61
C ILE A 10 -6.86 -11.82 26.18
N THR A 11 -7.59 -10.92 25.50
CA THR A 11 -8.07 -11.20 24.14
C THR A 11 -7.05 -10.87 23.05
N LEU A 12 -6.02 -10.07 23.37
CA LEU A 12 -5.03 -9.49 22.43
C LEU A 12 -5.67 -8.59 21.36
N GLU A 13 -6.86 -8.08 21.62
CA GLU A 13 -7.55 -7.16 20.72
C GLU A 13 -7.06 -5.72 20.88
N PHE A 14 -7.01 -5.00 19.75
CA PHE A 14 -6.73 -3.57 19.77
C PHE A 14 -7.99 -2.80 20.20
N LEU A 15 -7.97 -2.26 21.39
CA LEU A 15 -9.09 -1.48 21.94
C LEU A 15 -9.10 -0.05 21.38
N ASN A 16 -7.93 0.56 21.22
CA ASN A 16 -7.79 1.91 20.68
C ASN A 16 -6.37 2.16 20.17
N ARG A 17 -6.21 3.21 19.36
CA ARG A 17 -4.92 3.69 18.86
C ARG A 17 -4.94 5.21 18.72
N TYR A 18 -3.82 5.85 19.00
CA TYR A 18 -3.67 7.30 18.91
C TYR A 18 -2.20 7.67 18.65
N SER A 19 -1.97 8.91 18.18
CA SER A 19 -0.60 9.42 18.06
C SER A 19 0.03 9.55 19.44
N SER A 20 1.31 9.19 19.56
CA SER A 20 2.07 9.30 20.81
C SER A 20 2.27 10.75 21.29
N ASP A 21 1.94 11.74 20.43
CA ASP A 21 2.05 13.17 20.76
C ASP A 21 0.87 13.70 21.58
N ILE A 22 -0.13 12.87 21.86
CA ILE A 22 -1.30 13.25 22.67
C ILE A 22 -0.95 13.20 24.15
N SER A 23 -1.02 14.33 24.83
CA SER A 23 -0.74 14.46 26.27
C SER A 23 -1.82 13.84 27.18
N ASN A 24 -3.02 13.60 26.65
CA ASN A 24 -4.12 12.96 27.38
C ASN A 24 -4.76 11.89 26.47
N PRO A 25 -4.27 10.63 26.52
CA PRO A 25 -4.78 9.55 25.70
C PRO A 25 -6.25 9.24 26.01
N PRO A 26 -7.03 8.81 25.00
CA PRO A 26 -8.41 8.43 25.22
C PRO A 26 -8.52 7.26 26.21
N GLN A 27 -9.46 7.35 27.13
CA GLN A 27 -9.75 6.26 28.06
C GLN A 27 -10.65 5.23 27.37
N VAL A 28 -10.25 3.98 27.43
CA VAL A 28 -11.00 2.86 26.85
C VAL A 28 -11.47 1.95 27.98
N TRP A 29 -12.76 1.62 27.99
CA TRP A 29 -13.29 0.67 28.96
C TRP A 29 -13.05 -0.77 28.47
N SER A 30 -12.46 -1.59 29.32
CA SER A 30 -12.37 -3.05 29.15
C SER A 30 -12.41 -3.69 30.53
N PRO A 31 -13.09 -4.85 30.68
CA PRO A 31 -13.07 -5.61 31.96
C PRO A 31 -11.71 -6.26 32.22
N ASN A 32 -10.86 -6.38 31.21
CA ASN A 32 -9.56 -7.04 31.28
C ASN A 32 -8.43 -6.03 31.50
N PRO A 33 -7.28 -6.46 32.04
CA PRO A 33 -6.08 -5.65 32.09
C PRO A 33 -5.67 -5.17 30.72
N GLN A 34 -5.15 -3.95 30.65
CA GLN A 34 -4.74 -3.29 29.39
C GLN A 34 -3.26 -2.93 29.43
N ILE A 35 -2.61 -2.96 28.27
CA ILE A 35 -1.26 -2.50 28.07
C ILE A 35 -1.21 -1.48 26.93
N GLN A 36 -0.31 -0.52 27.03
CA GLN A 36 -0.03 0.43 25.96
C GLN A 36 1.28 0.04 25.26
N LEU A 37 1.22 -0.12 23.95
CA LEU A 37 2.37 -0.45 23.10
C LEU A 37 2.54 0.64 22.04
N THR A 38 3.78 1.04 21.79
CA THR A 38 4.09 2.09 20.80
C THR A 38 4.77 1.48 19.59
N THR A 39 4.36 1.91 18.39
CA THR A 39 4.92 1.47 17.12
C THR A 39 5.09 2.65 16.16
N ILE A 40 6.04 2.51 15.21
CA ILE A 40 6.19 3.37 14.04
C ILE A 40 5.62 2.72 12.77
N ASP A 41 5.28 1.44 12.83
CA ASP A 41 4.62 0.71 11.74
C ASP A 41 3.14 1.13 11.58
N ASP A 42 2.57 0.80 10.41
CA ASP A 42 1.13 0.98 10.19
C ASP A 42 0.33 0.07 11.12
N PRO A 43 -0.42 0.64 12.08
CA PRO A 43 -1.17 -0.16 13.05
C PRO A 43 -2.27 -1.02 12.42
N ASN A 44 -2.70 -0.72 11.17
CA ASN A 44 -3.68 -1.55 10.47
C ASN A 44 -3.09 -2.91 10.04
N LEU A 45 -1.77 -3.02 9.96
CA LEU A 45 -1.07 -4.23 9.56
C LEU A 45 -0.54 -5.05 10.75
N LEU A 46 -0.80 -4.59 11.98
CA LEU A 46 -0.27 -5.21 13.19
C LEU A 46 -1.31 -6.08 13.88
N MET A 47 -0.80 -7.01 14.69
CA MET A 47 -1.52 -7.79 15.69
C MET A 47 -0.73 -7.81 16.98
N ALA A 48 -1.41 -7.89 18.12
CA ALA A 48 -0.77 -8.18 19.39
C ALA A 48 -0.56 -9.69 19.50
N THR A 49 0.61 -10.09 19.98
CA THR A 49 0.95 -11.50 20.20
C THR A 49 1.72 -11.66 21.50
N TYR A 50 1.61 -12.82 22.14
CA TYR A 50 2.38 -13.16 23.32
C TYR A 50 3.73 -13.76 22.92
N ASP A 51 4.80 -13.18 23.43
CA ASP A 51 6.16 -13.74 23.28
C ASP A 51 6.52 -14.60 24.49
N PRO A 52 6.61 -15.92 24.34
CA PRO A 52 6.90 -16.82 25.46
C PRO A 52 8.33 -16.69 25.99
N ASN A 53 9.27 -16.15 25.22
CA ASN A 53 10.66 -15.99 25.65
C ASN A 53 10.83 -14.83 26.62
N THR A 54 10.08 -13.75 26.40
CA THR A 54 10.14 -12.55 27.25
C THR A 54 8.96 -12.45 28.21
N SER A 55 7.95 -13.31 28.07
CA SER A 55 6.68 -13.26 28.81
C SER A 55 5.95 -11.94 28.65
N ASN A 56 6.11 -11.27 27.51
CA ASN A 56 5.50 -10.00 27.22
C ASN A 56 4.53 -10.08 26.04
N ILE A 57 3.62 -9.11 25.95
CA ILE A 57 2.82 -8.86 24.76
C ILE A 57 3.59 -7.90 23.86
N ILE A 58 3.75 -8.28 22.60
CA ILE A 58 4.45 -7.50 21.58
C ILE A 58 3.53 -7.23 20.38
N LEU A 59 3.87 -6.21 19.59
CA LEU A 59 3.25 -5.96 18.30
C LEU A 59 4.04 -6.67 17.20
N ALA A 60 3.35 -7.46 16.39
CA ALA A 60 3.91 -8.13 15.23
C ALA A 60 3.07 -7.81 14.00
N ARG A 61 3.67 -7.93 12.81
CA ARG A 61 2.90 -7.81 11.56
C ARG A 61 1.97 -9.00 11.41
N ASP A 62 0.68 -8.70 11.19
CA ASP A 62 -0.33 -9.71 10.91
C ASP A 62 -0.16 -10.19 9.45
N PRO A 63 0.22 -11.44 9.20
CA PRO A 63 0.49 -11.92 7.86
C PRO A 63 -0.73 -11.86 6.94
N ILE A 64 -1.93 -12.04 7.47
CA ILE A 64 -3.18 -11.98 6.70
C ILE A 64 -3.48 -10.54 6.28
N LYS A 65 -3.36 -9.59 7.20
CA LYS A 65 -3.58 -8.16 6.89
C LYS A 65 -2.54 -7.65 5.90
N VAL A 66 -1.26 -8.02 6.07
CA VAL A 66 -0.19 -7.66 5.14
C VAL A 66 -0.45 -8.24 3.75
N ALA A 67 -0.84 -9.51 3.65
CA ALA A 67 -1.16 -10.14 2.37
C ALA A 67 -2.35 -9.46 1.68
N THR A 68 -3.42 -9.17 2.42
CA THR A 68 -4.61 -8.47 1.90
C THR A 68 -4.28 -7.06 1.43
N PHE A 69 -3.46 -6.33 2.19
CA PHE A 69 -2.99 -4.99 1.81
C PHE A 69 -2.17 -5.06 0.52
N THR A 70 -1.23 -5.99 0.43
CA THR A 70 -0.36 -6.17 -0.75
C THR A 70 -1.19 -6.53 -1.98
N GLU A 71 -2.15 -7.45 -1.86
CA GLU A 71 -3.04 -7.81 -2.97
C GLU A 71 -3.84 -6.60 -3.47
N LYS A 72 -4.36 -5.79 -2.55
CA LYS A 72 -5.06 -4.56 -2.91
C LYS A 72 -4.14 -3.61 -3.70
N GLN A 73 -2.88 -3.42 -3.30
CA GLN A 73 -1.92 -2.59 -4.02
C GLN A 73 -1.67 -3.11 -5.45
N TRP A 74 -1.60 -4.44 -5.64
CA TRP A 74 -1.49 -5.05 -6.97
C TRP A 74 -2.72 -4.78 -7.85
N VAL A 75 -3.92 -4.84 -7.27
CA VAL A 75 -5.17 -4.51 -7.97
C VAL A 75 -5.17 -3.05 -8.39
N ASP A 76 -4.82 -2.13 -7.49
CA ASP A 76 -4.78 -0.69 -7.74
C ASP A 76 -3.73 -0.33 -8.82
N LEU A 77 -2.53 -0.93 -8.78
CA LEU A 77 -1.50 -0.78 -9.80
C LEU A 77 -2.01 -1.21 -11.19
N ARG A 78 -2.63 -2.40 -11.28
CA ARG A 78 -3.18 -2.89 -12.55
C ARG A 78 -4.31 -2.01 -13.07
N ALA A 79 -5.17 -1.50 -12.20
CA ALA A 79 -6.25 -0.58 -12.57
C ALA A 79 -5.70 0.73 -13.13
N GLN A 80 -4.71 1.34 -12.47
CA GLN A 80 -4.05 2.55 -12.95
C GLN A 80 -3.34 2.33 -14.29
N ARG A 81 -2.57 1.24 -14.42
CA ARG A 81 -1.93 0.84 -15.68
C ARG A 81 -2.94 0.70 -16.83
N ASN A 82 -4.07 0.03 -16.58
CA ASN A 82 -5.12 -0.15 -17.58
C ASN A 82 -5.73 1.19 -18.00
N SER A 83 -5.96 2.10 -17.07
CA SER A 83 -6.42 3.47 -17.36
C SER A 83 -5.45 4.23 -18.27
N LEU A 84 -4.14 4.13 -18.01
CA LEU A 84 -3.11 4.75 -18.86
C LEU A 84 -3.04 4.13 -20.24
N LEU A 85 -3.21 2.81 -20.38
CA LEU A 85 -3.28 2.13 -21.69
C LEU A 85 -4.50 2.60 -22.48
N GLN A 86 -5.67 2.67 -21.84
CA GLN A 86 -6.90 3.14 -22.48
C GLN A 86 -6.78 4.60 -22.95
N ALA A 87 -6.21 5.47 -22.12
CA ALA A 87 -6.01 6.88 -22.45
C ALA A 87 -5.14 7.11 -23.68
N CYS A 88 -4.28 6.15 -24.04
CA CYS A 88 -3.40 6.25 -25.22
C CYS A 88 -3.73 5.24 -26.34
N ASP A 89 -4.89 4.56 -26.32
CA ASP A 89 -5.28 3.60 -27.38
C ASP A 89 -5.39 4.27 -28.75
N TRP A 90 -5.91 5.48 -28.81
CA TRP A 90 -6.06 6.26 -30.03
C TRP A 90 -4.73 6.52 -30.76
N THR A 91 -3.59 6.50 -30.05
CA THR A 91 -2.26 6.74 -30.66
C THR A 91 -1.84 5.65 -31.62
N GLN A 92 -2.46 4.47 -31.57
CA GLN A 92 -2.16 3.31 -32.40
C GLN A 92 -3.18 3.09 -33.52
N LEU A 93 -4.19 3.95 -33.63
CA LEU A 93 -5.18 3.85 -34.71
C LEU A 93 -4.54 4.18 -36.06
N PRO A 94 -4.98 3.54 -37.16
CA PRO A 94 -4.47 3.80 -38.49
C PRO A 94 -4.66 5.25 -38.96
N ASP A 95 -5.75 5.88 -38.55
CA ASP A 95 -6.15 7.26 -38.85
C ASP A 95 -5.68 8.29 -37.82
N SER A 96 -4.83 7.86 -36.88
CA SER A 96 -4.20 8.78 -35.93
C SER A 96 -3.33 9.80 -36.65
N SER A 97 -3.48 11.08 -36.31
CA SER A 97 -2.70 12.20 -36.90
C SER A 97 -1.23 12.26 -36.47
N LEU A 98 -0.76 11.31 -35.67
CA LEU A 98 0.62 11.22 -35.22
C LEU A 98 1.55 10.77 -36.35
N SER A 99 2.78 11.32 -36.40
CA SER A 99 3.85 10.80 -37.26
C SER A 99 4.23 9.36 -36.85
N ASP A 100 4.86 8.63 -37.80
CA ASP A 100 5.29 7.25 -37.53
C ASP A 100 6.29 7.16 -36.36
N ASP A 101 7.18 8.15 -36.22
CA ASP A 101 8.10 8.25 -35.10
C ASP A 101 7.36 8.41 -33.76
N LYS A 102 6.31 9.23 -33.74
CA LYS A 102 5.47 9.40 -32.53
C LYS A 102 4.66 8.15 -32.23
N LYS A 103 4.07 7.51 -33.25
CA LYS A 103 3.39 6.22 -33.06
C LYS A 103 4.32 5.17 -32.46
N SER A 104 5.58 5.13 -32.93
CA SER A 104 6.60 4.21 -32.39
C SER A 104 6.95 4.51 -30.94
N GLN A 105 7.12 5.80 -30.55
CA GLN A 105 7.37 6.18 -29.16
C GLN A 105 6.20 5.77 -28.24
N TRP A 106 4.97 5.98 -28.70
CA TRP A 106 3.78 5.56 -27.96
C TRP A 106 3.68 4.03 -27.85
N ALA A 107 4.06 3.30 -28.89
CA ALA A 107 4.09 1.84 -28.86
C ALA A 107 5.08 1.32 -27.78
N VAL A 108 6.27 1.93 -27.69
CA VAL A 108 7.27 1.61 -26.65
C VAL A 108 6.71 1.89 -25.25
N TYR A 109 6.13 3.07 -25.03
CA TYR A 109 5.51 3.44 -23.73
C TYR A 109 4.42 2.44 -23.33
N ARG A 110 3.54 2.08 -24.27
CA ARG A 110 2.47 1.10 -24.05
C ARG A 110 3.02 -0.28 -23.71
N GLN A 111 4.13 -0.69 -24.34
CA GLN A 111 4.78 -1.96 -24.01
C GLN A 111 5.41 -1.93 -22.61
N GLN A 112 6.02 -0.81 -22.23
CA GLN A 112 6.53 -0.62 -20.87
C GLN A 112 5.41 -0.70 -19.82
N LEU A 113 4.25 -0.09 -20.09
CA LEU A 113 3.07 -0.22 -19.23
C LEU A 113 2.60 -1.68 -19.09
N ARG A 114 2.57 -2.45 -20.18
CA ARG A 114 2.18 -3.87 -20.14
C ARG A 114 3.14 -4.70 -19.28
N ASN A 115 4.42 -4.41 -19.38
CA ASN A 115 5.47 -5.13 -18.64
C ASN A 115 5.56 -4.68 -17.16
N LEU A 116 4.98 -3.54 -16.80
CA LEU A 116 5.14 -2.93 -15.47
C LEU A 116 4.84 -3.89 -14.31
N PRO A 117 3.76 -4.69 -14.31
CA PRO A 117 3.50 -5.63 -13.21
C PRO A 117 4.56 -6.72 -13.07
N ASP A 118 5.18 -7.13 -14.17
CA ASP A 118 6.16 -8.24 -14.20
C ASP A 118 7.54 -7.80 -13.68
N ILE A 119 7.86 -6.50 -13.84
CA ILE A 119 9.14 -5.93 -13.39
C ILE A 119 9.05 -5.22 -12.03
N THR A 120 7.84 -5.06 -11.50
CA THR A 120 7.61 -4.42 -10.20
C THR A 120 7.74 -5.45 -9.09
N SER A 121 8.66 -5.23 -8.16
CA SER A 121 8.81 -6.07 -6.96
C SER A 121 7.94 -5.59 -5.79
N ASP A 122 7.67 -4.28 -5.71
CA ASP A 122 6.88 -3.64 -4.67
C ASP A 122 5.76 -2.80 -5.31
N PRO A 123 4.50 -3.24 -5.22
CA PRO A 123 3.38 -2.53 -5.83
C PRO A 123 3.06 -1.17 -5.20
N THR A 124 3.64 -0.86 -4.03
CA THR A 124 3.47 0.45 -3.38
C THR A 124 4.39 1.52 -3.98
N ASN A 125 5.45 1.09 -4.68
CA ASN A 125 6.44 2.00 -5.28
C ASN A 125 6.84 1.54 -6.70
N PRO A 126 5.91 1.48 -7.66
CA PRO A 126 6.18 1.07 -9.02
C PRO A 126 6.96 2.15 -9.79
N SER A 127 7.87 1.72 -10.66
CA SER A 127 8.60 2.62 -11.57
C SER A 127 7.78 2.86 -12.84
N TRP A 128 6.93 3.87 -12.84
CA TRP A 128 6.10 4.21 -13.99
C TRP A 128 6.94 4.69 -15.18
N PRO A 129 6.65 4.25 -16.42
CA PRO A 129 7.33 4.73 -17.60
C PRO A 129 7.01 6.21 -17.90
N THR A 130 7.99 6.90 -18.46
CA THR A 130 7.84 8.31 -18.82
C THR A 130 6.91 8.47 -20.03
N PHE A 131 5.94 9.34 -19.88
CA PHE A 131 4.97 9.67 -20.90
C PHE A 131 5.62 10.35 -22.12
N PRO A 132 5.39 9.91 -23.38
CA PRO A 132 5.91 10.58 -24.56
C PRO A 132 5.33 11.99 -24.71
N SER A 133 6.17 12.96 -25.09
CA SER A 133 5.70 14.34 -25.30
C SER A 133 4.79 14.46 -26.53
N PHE A 134 3.73 15.28 -26.43
CA PHE A 134 2.83 15.63 -27.54
C PHE A 134 3.36 16.78 -28.43
N THR A 135 4.60 17.24 -28.25
CA THR A 135 5.14 18.26 -29.16
C THR A 135 5.09 17.77 -30.58
N LEU A 136 4.27 18.45 -31.39
CA LEU A 136 4.16 18.29 -32.85
C LEU A 136 5.44 18.74 -33.52
#